data_657cc1fb3b6022c1ff5d1ac423bb93b9
#
_entry.id   657cc1fb3b6022c1ff5d1ac423bb93b9
#
_cell.length_a   1.000
_cell.length_b   1.000
_cell.length_c   1.000
_cell.angle_alpha   90.00
_cell.angle_beta   90.00
_cell.angle_gamma   90.00
#
_symmetry.space_group_name_H-M   'P 1'
#
loop_
_entity.id
_entity.type
_entity.pdbx_description
1 polymer ?
#
loop_
_entity_poly.entity_id
_entity_poly.type
_entity_poly.pdbx_seq_one_letter_code
_entity_poly.pdbx_strand_id
1 'polypeptide(L)'
;LQRPQAKQPHFAYGNAIHHVMAKWADGVSSGSPLSMKEGVDLFTEHLNQKELLTNNERDRLTHLGINTLTRYFETSLIPPYPVIHKVEFGINARIGDIPIKGKIDRIDLMEPNSTSAIIIDFKTGKPKTEKQIVDYGYFRQLVFYGVLIEAGYGMLQPKEYILDFVGESELDPIQRRFTVSEQDKIELKQVIEAVWTKILALDFTPV
;
A
#
# COMPACT_ATOMS: atom_id res chain seq x y z
N LEU A 1 10.45 -12.78 -27.36
CA LEU A 1 10.43 -13.65 -26.17
C LEU A 1 11.10 -12.89 -25.02
N GLN A 2 10.31 -12.25 -24.14
CA GLN A 2 10.83 -11.70 -22.91
C GLN A 2 11.19 -12.87 -21.98
N ARG A 3 12.46 -12.97 -21.60
CA ARG A 3 12.87 -13.91 -20.54
C ARG A 3 12.19 -13.49 -19.24
N PRO A 4 11.59 -14.42 -18.48
CA PRO A 4 11.10 -14.12 -17.15
C PRO A 4 12.28 -13.56 -16.33
N GLN A 5 12.22 -12.30 -15.94
CA GLN A 5 13.17 -11.78 -14.96
C GLN A 5 12.79 -12.39 -13.61
N ALA A 6 13.75 -12.99 -12.91
CA ALA A 6 13.57 -13.40 -11.54
C ALA A 6 13.17 -12.15 -10.74
N LYS A 7 12.04 -12.22 -10.02
CA LYS A 7 11.61 -11.15 -9.11
C LYS A 7 12.71 -10.94 -8.09
N GLN A 8 13.05 -9.69 -7.82
CA GLN A 8 14.02 -9.40 -6.77
C GLN A 8 13.46 -9.82 -5.41
N PRO A 9 14.26 -10.40 -4.51
CA PRO A 9 13.79 -10.96 -3.23
C PRO A 9 12.95 -10.00 -2.38
N HIS A 10 13.23 -8.69 -2.44
CA HIS A 10 12.46 -7.70 -1.70
C HIS A 10 11.01 -7.52 -2.22
N PHE A 11 10.76 -7.75 -3.53
CA PHE A 11 9.40 -7.75 -4.05
C PHE A 11 8.62 -9.00 -3.59
N ALA A 12 9.29 -10.15 -3.53
CA ALA A 12 8.69 -11.37 -2.99
C ALA A 12 8.27 -11.18 -1.54
N TYR A 13 9.14 -10.60 -0.73
CA TYR A 13 8.85 -10.25 0.66
C TYR A 13 7.68 -9.28 0.77
N GLY A 14 7.72 -8.18 0.01
CA GLY A 14 6.65 -7.18 -0.01
C GLY A 14 5.29 -7.78 -0.36
N ASN A 15 5.22 -8.56 -1.44
CA ASN A 15 4.00 -9.23 -1.86
C ASN A 15 3.42 -10.14 -0.77
N ALA A 16 4.28 -10.91 -0.10
CA ALA A 16 3.84 -11.82 0.98
C ALA A 16 3.29 -11.06 2.19
N ILE A 17 3.94 -9.97 2.60
CA ILE A 17 3.44 -9.11 3.69
C ILE A 17 2.08 -8.49 3.31
N HIS A 18 1.97 -7.85 2.13
CA HIS A 18 0.69 -7.28 1.66
C HIS A 18 -0.43 -8.32 1.62
N HIS A 19 -0.11 -9.55 1.20
CA HIS A 19 -1.08 -10.63 1.20
C HIS A 19 -1.61 -10.95 2.60
N VAL A 20 -0.74 -11.02 3.60
CA VAL A 20 -1.14 -11.24 5.00
C VAL A 20 -1.99 -10.08 5.52
N MET A 21 -1.57 -8.83 5.26
CA MET A 21 -2.30 -7.64 5.69
C MET A 21 -3.71 -7.58 5.08
N ALA A 22 -3.83 -7.93 3.80
CA ALA A 22 -5.12 -8.00 3.12
C ALA A 22 -6.03 -9.06 3.75
N LYS A 23 -5.50 -10.25 4.02
CA LYS A 23 -6.26 -11.35 4.65
C LYS A 23 -6.67 -11.05 6.09
N TRP A 24 -5.78 -10.41 6.86
CA TRP A 24 -6.14 -9.93 8.18
C TRP A 24 -7.30 -8.92 8.12
N ALA A 25 -7.22 -7.95 7.21
CA ALA A 25 -8.25 -6.92 7.06
C ALA A 25 -9.60 -7.50 6.61
N ASP A 26 -9.60 -8.46 5.66
CA ASP A 26 -10.80 -9.22 5.27
C ASP A 26 -11.41 -9.94 6.48
N GLY A 27 -10.55 -10.55 7.32
CA GLY A 27 -10.95 -11.24 8.55
C GLY A 27 -11.58 -10.29 9.57
N VAL A 28 -11.01 -9.10 9.78
CA VAL A 28 -11.60 -8.06 10.65
C VAL A 28 -12.99 -7.67 10.15
N SER A 29 -13.13 -7.43 8.84
CA SER A 29 -14.42 -7.05 8.23
C SER A 29 -15.49 -8.13 8.38
N SER A 30 -15.10 -9.40 8.42
CA SER A 30 -15.99 -10.56 8.59
C SER A 30 -16.17 -10.99 10.05
N GLY A 31 -15.53 -10.32 11.01
CA GLY A 31 -15.57 -10.66 12.43
C GLY A 31 -14.69 -11.83 12.85
N SER A 32 -13.76 -12.26 11.99
CA SER A 32 -12.82 -13.36 12.23
C SER A 32 -11.40 -12.97 11.79
N PRO A 33 -10.75 -12.03 12.50
CA PRO A 33 -9.40 -11.60 12.17
C PRO A 33 -8.39 -12.74 12.30
N LEU A 34 -7.40 -12.77 11.40
CA LEU A 34 -6.31 -13.75 11.50
C LEU A 34 -5.58 -13.60 12.85
N SER A 35 -5.28 -14.73 13.47
CA SER A 35 -4.30 -14.78 14.55
C SER A 35 -2.88 -14.58 14.02
N MET A 36 -1.96 -14.23 14.89
CA MET A 36 -0.53 -14.13 14.57
C MET A 36 -0.01 -15.42 13.92
N LYS A 37 -0.37 -16.59 14.45
CA LYS A 37 0.05 -17.88 13.90
C LYS A 37 -0.44 -18.06 12.47
N GLU A 38 -1.71 -17.85 12.21
CA GLU A 38 -2.29 -17.95 10.86
C GLU A 38 -1.66 -16.97 9.88
N GLY A 39 -1.35 -15.75 10.33
CA GLY A 39 -0.63 -14.75 9.53
C GLY A 39 0.78 -15.19 9.13
N VAL A 40 1.53 -15.77 10.07
CA VAL A 40 2.88 -16.32 9.83
C VAL A 40 2.83 -17.54 8.89
N ASP A 41 1.87 -18.44 9.12
CA ASP A 41 1.67 -19.63 8.26
C ASP A 41 1.35 -19.19 6.82
N LEU A 42 0.44 -18.23 6.64
CA LEU A 42 0.04 -17.68 5.35
C LEU A 42 1.22 -16.98 4.62
N PHE A 43 2.05 -16.22 5.35
CA PHE A 43 3.25 -15.60 4.82
C PHE A 43 4.23 -16.64 4.28
N THR A 44 4.51 -17.66 5.08
CA THR A 44 5.44 -18.75 4.75
C THR A 44 4.95 -19.54 3.54
N GLU A 45 3.66 -19.86 3.49
CA GLU A 45 3.04 -20.53 2.36
C GLU A 45 3.16 -19.68 1.08
N HIS A 46 2.88 -18.37 1.15
CA HIS A 46 3.00 -17.47 0.01
C HIS A 46 4.42 -17.44 -0.56
N LEU A 47 5.44 -17.31 0.29
CA LEU A 47 6.84 -17.36 -0.14
C LEU A 47 7.21 -18.68 -0.80
N ASN A 48 6.70 -19.79 -0.27
CA ASN A 48 7.02 -21.14 -0.77
C ASN A 48 6.37 -21.46 -2.11
N GLN A 49 5.14 -21.02 -2.32
CA GLN A 49 4.32 -21.41 -3.47
C GLN A 49 4.33 -20.39 -4.62
N LYS A 50 4.47 -19.11 -4.29
CA LYS A 50 4.23 -18.03 -5.27
C LYS A 50 5.50 -17.35 -5.75
N GLU A 51 6.63 -17.51 -5.06
CA GLU A 51 7.82 -16.76 -5.35
C GLU A 51 9.00 -17.66 -5.75
N LEU A 52 9.67 -17.26 -6.85
CA LEU A 52 10.88 -17.94 -7.34
C LEU A 52 12.10 -17.39 -6.59
N LEU A 53 12.47 -18.07 -5.50
CA LEU A 53 13.57 -17.72 -4.60
C LEU A 53 14.55 -18.89 -4.51
N THR A 54 15.83 -18.58 -4.31
CA THR A 54 16.82 -19.59 -3.86
C THR A 54 16.51 -20.02 -2.42
N ASN A 55 17.00 -21.19 -2.01
CA ASN A 55 16.79 -21.68 -0.64
C ASN A 55 17.29 -20.68 0.40
N ASN A 56 18.50 -20.12 0.22
CA ASN A 56 19.07 -19.14 1.14
C ASN A 56 18.23 -17.85 1.24
N GLU A 57 17.72 -17.35 0.11
CA GLU A 57 16.83 -16.18 0.11
C GLU A 57 15.52 -16.49 0.81
N ARG A 58 14.94 -17.65 0.54
CA ARG A 58 13.70 -18.12 1.17
C ARG A 58 13.84 -18.19 2.67
N ASP A 59 14.88 -18.86 3.17
CA ASP A 59 15.13 -19.02 4.61
C ASP A 59 15.31 -17.64 5.27
N ARG A 60 16.13 -16.78 4.68
CA ARG A 60 16.34 -15.41 5.18
C ARG A 60 15.05 -14.61 5.24
N LEU A 61 14.25 -14.62 4.17
CA LEU A 61 13.00 -13.86 4.11
C LEU A 61 11.93 -14.44 5.02
N THR A 62 11.91 -15.77 5.22
CA THR A 62 11.02 -16.43 6.17
C THR A 62 11.31 -15.99 7.60
N HIS A 63 12.57 -16.03 8.03
CA HIS A 63 12.96 -15.55 9.36
C HIS A 63 12.62 -14.07 9.56
N LEU A 64 12.91 -13.25 8.56
CA LEU A 64 12.58 -11.84 8.60
C LEU A 64 11.07 -11.61 8.75
N GLY A 65 10.27 -12.28 7.92
CA GLY A 65 8.82 -12.12 7.92
C GLY A 65 8.16 -12.62 9.21
N ILE A 66 8.64 -13.74 9.77
CA ILE A 66 8.16 -14.23 11.07
C ILE A 66 8.37 -13.16 12.14
N ASN A 67 9.60 -12.63 12.26
CA ASN A 67 9.91 -11.62 13.28
C ASN A 67 9.09 -10.33 13.08
N THR A 68 8.97 -9.88 11.83
CA THR A 68 8.19 -8.68 11.50
C THR A 68 6.71 -8.85 11.82
N LEU A 69 6.11 -9.96 11.36
CA LEU A 69 4.68 -10.20 11.56
C LEU A 69 4.33 -10.45 13.03
N THR A 70 5.14 -11.24 13.74
CA THR A 70 4.92 -11.46 15.18
C THR A 70 4.80 -10.14 15.91
N ARG A 71 5.80 -9.26 15.75
CA ARG A 71 5.79 -7.95 16.39
C ARG A 71 4.61 -7.08 15.92
N TYR A 72 4.33 -7.06 14.62
CA TYR A 72 3.25 -6.22 14.07
C TYR A 72 1.88 -6.68 14.58
N PHE A 73 1.64 -7.98 14.68
CA PHE A 73 0.41 -8.53 15.28
C PHE A 73 0.27 -8.15 16.74
N GLU A 74 1.35 -8.19 17.52
CA GLU A 74 1.34 -7.88 18.95
C GLU A 74 1.16 -6.39 19.26
N THR A 75 1.55 -5.50 18.33
CA THR A 75 1.59 -4.04 18.59
C THR A 75 0.56 -3.25 17.81
N SER A 76 0.19 -3.69 16.62
CA SER A 76 -0.60 -2.90 15.68
C SER A 76 -1.91 -3.53 15.25
N LEU A 77 -2.02 -4.86 15.32
CA LEU A 77 -3.23 -5.58 14.90
C LEU A 77 -4.05 -6.06 16.13
N ILE A 78 -4.20 -5.19 17.12
CA ILE A 78 -4.92 -5.42 18.37
C ILE A 78 -6.24 -4.63 18.41
N PRO A 79 -7.27 -5.13 19.14
CA PRO A 79 -8.51 -4.38 19.33
C PRO A 79 -8.31 -3.05 20.08
N PRO A 80 -9.18 -2.03 19.85
CA PRO A 80 -10.32 -2.08 18.94
C PRO A 80 -9.91 -2.03 17.47
N TYR A 81 -10.53 -2.87 16.63
CA TYR A 81 -10.20 -2.91 15.21
C TYR A 81 -10.81 -1.74 14.45
N PRO A 82 -10.15 -1.26 13.36
CA PRO A 82 -10.67 -0.21 12.51
C PRO A 82 -11.94 -0.62 11.74
N VAL A 83 -12.71 0.36 11.30
CA VAL A 83 -13.86 0.12 10.42
C VAL A 83 -13.35 -0.02 8.98
N ILE A 84 -12.95 -1.22 8.61
CA ILE A 84 -12.39 -1.49 7.28
C ILE A 84 -13.49 -1.45 6.22
N HIS A 85 -13.28 -0.64 5.18
CA HIS A 85 -14.23 -0.46 4.08
C HIS A 85 -13.83 -1.25 2.82
N LYS A 86 -12.57 -1.15 2.42
CA LYS A 86 -12.03 -1.84 1.24
C LYS A 86 -10.59 -2.29 1.48
N VAL A 87 -10.23 -3.40 0.84
CA VAL A 87 -8.88 -3.98 0.88
C VAL A 87 -8.44 -4.28 -0.54
N GLU A 88 -7.17 -4.03 -0.87
CA GLU A 88 -6.60 -4.28 -2.21
C GLU A 88 -7.48 -3.70 -3.33
N PHE A 89 -7.99 -2.50 -3.10
CA PHE A 89 -9.06 -1.91 -3.90
C PHE A 89 -8.53 -1.26 -5.18
N GLY A 90 -8.82 -1.88 -6.32
CA GLY A 90 -8.49 -1.36 -7.64
C GLY A 90 -9.50 -0.32 -8.12
N ILE A 91 -9.01 0.85 -8.54
CA ILE A 91 -9.80 1.92 -9.12
C ILE A 91 -9.32 2.19 -10.55
N ASN A 92 -10.25 2.24 -11.50
CA ASN A 92 -10.03 2.75 -12.85
C ASN A 92 -10.85 4.02 -12.99
N ALA A 93 -10.22 5.11 -13.38
CA ALA A 93 -10.82 6.43 -13.47
C ALA A 93 -10.27 7.22 -14.67
N ARG A 94 -10.73 8.46 -14.84
CA ARG A 94 -10.24 9.39 -15.86
C ARG A 94 -10.09 10.78 -15.28
N ILE A 95 -9.05 11.49 -15.73
CA ILE A 95 -8.90 12.94 -15.57
C ILE A 95 -9.12 13.53 -16.96
N GLY A 96 -10.28 14.12 -17.22
CA GLY A 96 -10.68 14.44 -18.60
C GLY A 96 -10.62 13.18 -19.48
N ASP A 97 -9.79 13.21 -20.54
CA ASP A 97 -9.57 12.07 -21.43
C ASP A 97 -8.43 11.14 -21.03
N ILE A 98 -7.72 11.45 -19.95
CA ILE A 98 -6.55 10.68 -19.51
C ILE A 98 -7.00 9.50 -18.63
N PRO A 99 -6.77 8.24 -19.04
CA PRO A 99 -7.07 7.10 -18.22
C PRO A 99 -6.04 6.96 -17.09
N ILE A 100 -6.52 6.81 -15.87
CA ILE A 100 -5.69 6.54 -14.71
C ILE A 100 -6.19 5.29 -14.00
N LYS A 101 -5.27 4.53 -13.41
CA LYS A 101 -5.60 3.37 -12.60
C LYS A 101 -4.64 3.22 -11.43
N GLY A 102 -5.12 2.68 -10.34
CA GLY A 102 -4.29 2.34 -9.19
C GLY A 102 -4.99 1.34 -8.29
N LYS A 103 -4.25 0.85 -7.32
CA LYS A 103 -4.75 -0.06 -6.29
C LYS A 103 -4.33 0.50 -4.92
N ILE A 104 -5.29 0.61 -4.03
CA ILE A 104 -5.12 1.09 -2.66
C ILE A 104 -5.11 -0.11 -1.74
N ASP A 105 -4.12 -0.21 -0.87
CA ASP A 105 -3.95 -1.39 -0.02
C ASP A 105 -5.11 -1.55 0.96
N ARG A 106 -5.48 -0.48 1.68
CA ARG A 106 -6.63 -0.48 2.60
C ARG A 106 -7.28 0.88 2.71
N ILE A 107 -8.61 0.88 2.79
CA ILE A 107 -9.45 2.05 3.07
C ILE A 107 -10.27 1.74 4.33
N ASP A 108 -10.10 2.56 5.36
CA ASP A 108 -10.90 2.50 6.57
C ASP A 108 -11.89 3.68 6.58
N LEU A 109 -13.03 3.52 7.24
CA LEU A 109 -13.92 4.63 7.57
C LEU A 109 -13.55 5.16 8.96
N MET A 110 -13.64 6.47 9.14
CA MET A 110 -13.41 7.08 10.46
C MET A 110 -14.47 6.62 11.48
N GLU A 111 -15.70 6.40 11.01
CA GLU A 111 -16.83 5.90 11.78
C GLU A 111 -17.70 5.00 10.91
N PRO A 112 -18.47 4.06 11.48
CA PRO A 112 -19.41 3.25 10.72
C PRO A 112 -20.38 4.12 9.90
N ASN A 113 -20.57 3.77 8.63
CA ASN A 113 -21.42 4.48 7.67
C ASN A 113 -21.00 5.93 7.34
N SER A 114 -19.80 6.34 7.73
CA SER A 114 -19.23 7.63 7.35
C SER A 114 -18.79 7.64 5.89
N THR A 115 -18.77 8.84 5.28
CA THR A 115 -18.05 9.08 4.03
C THR A 115 -16.59 9.50 4.26
N SER A 116 -16.23 9.88 5.49
CA SER A 116 -14.87 10.24 5.86
C SER A 116 -13.99 8.99 5.97
N ALA A 117 -12.91 8.97 5.20
CA ALA A 117 -12.07 7.80 5.05
C ALA A 117 -10.60 8.09 5.43
N ILE A 118 -9.92 7.01 5.80
CA ILE A 118 -8.47 6.94 6.01
C ILE A 118 -7.91 6.03 4.94
N ILE A 119 -6.90 6.50 4.22
CA ILE A 119 -6.20 5.72 3.19
C ILE A 119 -4.91 5.19 3.76
N ILE A 120 -4.72 3.89 3.71
CA ILE A 120 -3.52 3.23 4.24
C ILE A 120 -2.75 2.55 3.11
N ASP A 121 -1.45 2.81 3.08
CA ASP A 121 -0.49 2.19 2.17
C ASP A 121 0.62 1.52 2.99
N PHE A 122 0.78 0.21 2.83
CA PHE A 122 1.76 -0.56 3.55
C PHE A 122 3.15 -0.46 2.91
N LYS A 123 4.15 -0.23 3.73
CA LYS A 123 5.55 -0.19 3.32
C LYS A 123 6.36 -1.25 4.05
N THR A 124 6.95 -2.17 3.29
CA THR A 124 7.73 -3.29 3.83
C THR A 124 9.22 -2.98 4.00
N GLY A 125 9.64 -1.76 3.65
CA GLY A 125 10.98 -1.25 3.89
C GLY A 125 11.11 -0.56 5.24
N LYS A 126 12.35 -0.15 5.59
CA LYS A 126 12.62 0.63 6.81
C LYS A 126 11.85 1.95 6.82
N PRO A 127 11.38 2.40 7.99
CA PRO A 127 10.73 3.70 8.14
C PRO A 127 11.58 4.83 7.55
N LYS A 128 10.91 5.79 6.91
CA LYS A 128 11.55 6.93 6.24
C LYS A 128 11.31 8.23 7.02
N THR A 129 12.26 9.14 6.92
CA THR A 129 12.08 10.53 7.36
C THR A 129 11.11 11.24 6.42
N GLU A 130 10.52 12.36 6.84
CA GLU A 130 9.62 13.16 6.02
C GLU A 130 10.28 13.58 4.69
N LYS A 131 11.53 14.03 4.75
CA LYS A 131 12.28 14.35 3.54
C LYS A 131 12.39 13.15 2.58
N GLN A 132 12.75 11.97 3.08
CA GLN A 132 12.83 10.77 2.27
C GLN A 132 11.47 10.34 1.69
N ILE A 133 10.38 10.57 2.43
CA ILE A 133 9.03 10.28 1.94
C ILE A 133 8.70 11.13 0.71
N VAL A 134 9.09 12.40 0.71
CA VAL A 134 8.93 13.28 -0.44
C VAL A 134 9.89 12.87 -1.57
N ASP A 135 11.18 12.73 -1.28
CA ASP A 135 12.23 12.42 -2.27
C ASP A 135 11.97 11.11 -3.02
N TYR A 136 11.44 10.09 -2.33
CA TYR A 136 11.09 8.79 -2.93
C TYR A 136 9.70 8.74 -3.56
N GLY A 137 8.97 9.85 -3.54
CA GLY A 137 7.65 9.97 -4.16
C GLY A 137 6.52 9.27 -3.40
N TYR A 138 6.72 8.87 -2.13
CA TYR A 138 5.66 8.24 -1.34
C TYR A 138 4.52 9.21 -1.04
N PHE A 139 4.84 10.48 -0.77
CA PHE A 139 3.79 11.50 -0.61
C PHE A 139 2.99 11.69 -1.91
N ARG A 140 3.67 11.72 -3.07
CA ARG A 140 3.01 11.79 -4.38
C ARG A 140 2.08 10.60 -4.62
N GLN A 141 2.44 9.41 -4.15
CA GLN A 141 1.56 8.24 -4.22
C GLN A 141 0.28 8.44 -3.41
N LEU A 142 0.36 9.01 -2.21
CA LEU A 142 -0.82 9.33 -1.39
C LEU A 142 -1.70 10.38 -2.06
N VAL A 143 -1.11 11.42 -2.65
CA VAL A 143 -1.85 12.42 -3.44
C VAL A 143 -2.56 11.75 -4.63
N PHE A 144 -1.89 10.81 -5.31
CA PHE A 144 -2.49 10.05 -6.40
C PHE A 144 -3.68 9.20 -5.96
N TYR A 145 -3.63 8.61 -4.78
CA TYR A 145 -4.79 7.92 -4.21
C TYR A 145 -5.98 8.86 -3.98
N GLY A 146 -5.72 10.08 -3.50
CA GLY A 146 -6.75 11.12 -3.38
C GLY A 146 -7.40 11.45 -4.72
N VAL A 147 -6.59 11.63 -5.77
CA VAL A 147 -7.07 11.88 -7.14
C VAL A 147 -7.88 10.69 -7.69
N LEU A 148 -7.41 9.45 -7.45
CA LEU A 148 -8.12 8.24 -7.88
C LEU A 148 -9.51 8.11 -7.23
N ILE A 149 -9.60 8.35 -5.92
CA ILE A 149 -10.87 8.28 -5.20
C ILE A 149 -11.83 9.36 -5.70
N GLU A 150 -11.36 10.59 -5.85
CA GLU A 150 -12.17 11.70 -6.37
C GLU A 150 -12.72 11.40 -7.76
N ALA A 151 -11.88 10.87 -8.66
CA ALA A 151 -12.25 10.65 -10.05
C ALA A 151 -13.05 9.35 -10.29
N GLY A 152 -12.84 8.31 -9.46
CA GLY A 152 -13.41 6.98 -9.72
C GLY A 152 -14.26 6.39 -8.58
N TYR A 153 -14.24 7.01 -7.39
CA TYR A 153 -14.99 6.54 -6.22
C TYR A 153 -15.46 7.70 -5.33
N GLY A 154 -16.05 8.71 -5.95
CA GLY A 154 -16.37 10.01 -5.34
C GLY A 154 -17.33 10.02 -4.14
N MET A 155 -17.85 8.87 -3.69
CA MET A 155 -18.67 8.79 -2.47
C MET A 155 -17.84 8.90 -1.18
N LEU A 156 -16.53 8.70 -1.23
CA LEU A 156 -15.62 8.83 -0.08
C LEU A 156 -14.89 10.16 -0.09
N GLN A 157 -14.62 10.65 1.12
CA GLN A 157 -13.84 11.85 1.37
C GLN A 157 -12.62 11.49 2.24
N PRO A 158 -11.47 11.17 1.67
CA PRO A 158 -10.26 10.90 2.43
C PRO A 158 -9.87 12.11 3.27
N LYS A 159 -9.77 11.93 4.59
CA LYS A 159 -9.36 12.96 5.55
C LYS A 159 -7.93 12.75 6.02
N GLU A 160 -7.47 11.51 6.01
CA GLU A 160 -6.15 11.12 6.46
C GLU A 160 -5.54 10.09 5.52
N TYR A 161 -4.22 10.16 5.34
CA TYR A 161 -3.43 9.22 4.55
C TYR A 161 -2.28 8.70 5.40
N ILE A 162 -2.11 7.38 5.44
CA ILE A 162 -1.13 6.73 6.30
C ILE A 162 -0.16 5.89 5.45
N LEU A 163 1.13 6.15 5.64
CA LEU A 163 2.17 5.19 5.28
C LEU A 163 2.45 4.34 6.51
N ASP A 164 2.10 3.08 6.44
CA ASP A 164 2.26 2.12 7.54
C ASP A 164 3.48 1.24 7.26
N PHE A 165 4.57 1.50 8.00
CA PHE A 165 5.83 0.80 7.84
C PHE A 165 5.82 -0.51 8.64
N VAL A 166 5.42 -1.59 7.98
CA VAL A 166 5.38 -2.95 8.53
C VAL A 166 6.77 -3.62 8.55
N GLY A 167 7.76 -3.02 7.86
CA GLY A 167 9.06 -3.63 7.60
C GLY A 167 10.02 -3.68 8.79
N GLU A 168 11.27 -4.06 8.49
CA GLU A 168 12.37 -4.17 9.45
C GLU A 168 12.60 -2.88 10.23
N SER A 169 12.26 -2.90 11.48
CA SER A 169 12.65 -1.87 12.43
C SER A 169 12.92 -2.54 13.78
N GLU A 170 13.97 -2.13 14.47
CA GLU A 170 14.18 -2.45 15.89
C GLU A 170 13.17 -1.68 16.77
N LEU A 171 12.51 -0.70 16.18
CA LEU A 171 11.47 0.11 16.79
C LEU A 171 10.09 -0.47 16.46
N ASP A 172 9.08 -0.06 17.22
CA ASP A 172 7.69 -0.38 16.94
C ASP A 172 7.27 0.03 15.52
N PRO A 173 6.27 -0.61 14.94
CA PRO A 173 5.72 -0.23 13.64
C PRO A 173 5.45 1.27 13.59
N ILE A 174 5.97 1.95 12.59
CA ILE A 174 5.89 3.40 12.49
C ILE A 174 4.87 3.78 11.43
N GLN A 175 3.82 4.43 11.86
CA GLN A 175 2.87 5.10 10.97
C GLN A 175 3.28 6.55 10.74
N ARG A 176 3.27 6.97 9.48
CA ARG A 176 3.42 8.37 9.09
C ARG A 176 2.09 8.85 8.53
N ARG A 177 1.52 9.87 9.15
CA ARG A 177 0.19 10.40 8.86
C ARG A 177 0.28 11.71 8.10
N PHE A 178 -0.53 11.85 7.08
CA PHE A 178 -0.55 13.00 6.17
C PHE A 178 -1.98 13.46 5.92
N THR A 179 -2.09 14.75 5.59
CA THR A 179 -3.23 15.32 4.90
C THR A 179 -2.82 15.66 3.48
N VAL A 180 -3.71 15.45 2.53
CA VAL A 180 -3.53 15.85 1.13
C VAL A 180 -4.46 17.02 0.87
N SER A 181 -3.89 18.15 0.48
CA SER A 181 -4.64 19.35 0.15
C SER A 181 -5.21 19.32 -1.27
N GLU A 182 -6.19 20.17 -1.55
CA GLU A 182 -6.69 20.36 -2.91
C GLU A 182 -5.57 20.87 -3.86
N GLN A 183 -4.66 21.69 -3.33
CA GLN A 183 -3.52 22.20 -4.10
C GLN A 183 -2.59 21.07 -4.54
N ASP A 184 -2.27 20.12 -3.65
CA ASP A 184 -1.44 18.94 -3.98
C ASP A 184 -2.07 18.12 -5.12
N LYS A 185 -3.40 17.94 -5.09
CA LYS A 185 -4.12 17.23 -6.14
C LYS A 185 -4.12 17.98 -7.47
N ILE A 186 -4.29 19.30 -7.44
CA ILE A 186 -4.21 20.16 -8.64
C ILE A 186 -2.84 20.05 -9.29
N GLU A 187 -1.78 20.21 -8.51
CA GLU A 187 -0.40 20.09 -8.99
C GLU A 187 -0.11 18.73 -9.61
N LEU A 188 -0.55 17.65 -8.95
CA LEU A 188 -0.38 16.31 -9.52
C LEU A 188 -1.17 16.12 -10.82
N LYS A 189 -2.40 16.62 -10.90
CA LYS A 189 -3.21 16.57 -12.15
C LYS A 189 -2.50 17.28 -13.29
N GLN A 190 -1.90 18.45 -13.04
CA GLN A 190 -1.10 19.17 -14.04
C GLN A 190 0.12 18.36 -14.52
N VAL A 191 0.83 17.70 -13.60
CA VAL A 191 1.94 16.81 -13.96
C VAL A 191 1.45 15.64 -14.83
N ILE A 192 0.33 15.02 -14.47
CA ILE A 192 -0.26 13.92 -15.26
C ILE A 192 -0.62 14.39 -16.67
N GLU A 193 -1.23 15.55 -16.81
CA GLU A 193 -1.58 16.15 -18.11
C GLU A 193 -0.33 16.46 -18.96
N ALA A 194 0.71 17.03 -18.36
CA ALA A 194 1.96 17.32 -19.04
C ALA A 194 2.66 16.03 -19.54
N VAL A 195 2.72 15.00 -18.68
CA VAL A 195 3.28 13.68 -19.05
C VAL A 195 2.46 13.04 -20.17
N TRP A 196 1.12 13.09 -20.06
CA TRP A 196 0.24 12.51 -21.08
C TRP A 196 0.42 13.19 -22.44
N THR A 197 0.52 14.52 -22.47
CA THR A 197 0.79 15.31 -23.69
C THR A 197 2.10 14.87 -24.35
N LYS A 198 3.17 14.69 -23.56
CA LYS A 198 4.45 14.19 -24.05
C LYS A 198 4.36 12.77 -24.61
N ILE A 199 3.64 11.89 -23.94
CA ILE A 199 3.41 10.50 -24.41
C ILE A 199 2.73 10.53 -25.80
N LEU A 200 1.68 11.33 -25.95
CA LEU A 200 0.98 11.45 -27.23
C LEU A 200 1.84 12.07 -28.35
N ALA A 201 2.74 12.97 -27.99
CA ALA A 201 3.71 13.57 -28.91
C ALA A 201 4.93 12.67 -29.17
N LEU A 202 5.05 11.50 -28.53
CA LEU A 202 6.23 10.62 -28.52
C LEU A 202 7.51 11.37 -28.06
N ASP A 203 7.35 12.38 -27.21
CA ASP A 203 8.44 13.15 -26.60
C ASP A 203 8.80 12.56 -25.23
N PHE A 204 9.93 11.88 -25.11
CA PHE A 204 10.41 11.23 -23.90
C PHE A 204 11.50 12.04 -23.18
N THR A 205 11.63 13.34 -23.45
CA THR A 205 12.51 14.22 -22.66
C THR A 205 11.99 14.35 -21.22
N PRO A 206 12.86 14.45 -20.20
CA PRO A 206 12.42 14.65 -18.82
C PRO A 206 11.53 15.89 -18.65
N VAL A 207 10.56 15.80 -17.73
CA VAL A 207 9.68 16.92 -17.33
C VAL A 207 10.36 17.70 -16.22
#